data_e77a92f0793d743e25264610dc362235
#
_entry.id   e77a92f0793d743e25264610dc362235
#
_cell.length_a   1.000
_cell.length_b   1.000
_cell.length_c   1.000
_cell.angle_alpha   90.00
_cell.angle_beta   90.00
_cell.angle_gamma   90.00
#
_symmetry.space_group_name_H-M   'P 1'
#
loop_
_entity.id
_entity.type
_entity.pdbx_description
1 polymer ?
#
loop_
_entity_poly.entity_id
_entity_poly.type
_entity_poly.pdbx_seq_one_letter_code
_entity_poly.pdbx_strand_id
1 'polypeptide(L)'
;MSTVWHPGQLLSTSSAYWRGCTLQTSVRLKIFSKLQYGPLSGQELSQEMGSDVTATLLLLDALAAMELLLKDGESYQNSPETQKFLVESSPEYMGHIILHHHHLLDGWAQLDKVIQTGDPIQRRSFGQAVERESFIMGMFNLAMQVAPDIADQVDLSGKTRLLDLGGGPGTYSIHFCKANPLLEAVIFDRATTEPFARKSVARAGLSDRIGFMAGDFTTDPITGGPYDVAWLSHILHSNTLEGCYNLIEKCVSVMKKGSIILIHDFILNDKKDGPEFPALFSLNMLLANNGGRSYSQQEIGDMLRSAGVEQLKRHPFRAKND
;
A
#
# COMPACT_ATOMS: atom_id res chain seq x y z
N MET A 1 28.91 4.91 -0.63
CA MET A 1 29.64 5.47 0.50
C MET A 1 28.87 5.10 1.75
N SER A 2 29.49 4.52 2.78
CA SER A 2 28.81 4.24 4.04
C SER A 2 28.51 5.57 4.74
N THR A 3 27.26 5.75 5.19
CA THR A 3 26.85 6.92 5.97
C THR A 3 27.62 6.91 7.30
N VAL A 4 28.41 7.94 7.56
CA VAL A 4 29.06 8.09 8.87
C VAL A 4 28.05 8.71 9.83
N TRP A 5 27.58 7.91 10.79
CA TRP A 5 26.61 8.36 11.79
C TRP A 5 27.25 9.34 12.78
N HIS A 6 26.54 10.42 13.08
CA HIS A 6 26.87 11.33 14.16
C HIS A 6 25.68 11.50 15.15
N PRO A 7 25.92 11.94 16.39
CA PRO A 7 24.88 11.98 17.43
C PRO A 7 23.56 12.67 17.00
N GLY A 8 23.63 13.76 16.27
CA GLY A 8 22.44 14.47 15.78
C GLY A 8 21.58 13.63 14.82
N GLN A 9 22.20 12.83 13.95
CA GLN A 9 21.46 11.92 13.05
C GLN A 9 20.78 10.79 13.84
N LEU A 10 21.47 10.22 14.85
CA LEU A 10 20.89 9.20 15.71
C LEU A 10 19.68 9.73 16.49
N LEU A 11 19.79 10.95 17.05
CA LEU A 11 18.69 11.59 17.75
C LEU A 11 17.51 11.91 16.81
N SER A 12 17.78 12.43 15.61
CA SER A 12 16.75 12.70 14.60
C SER A 12 16.05 11.41 14.17
N THR A 13 16.78 10.32 13.95
CA THR A 13 16.21 9.01 13.63
C THR A 13 15.35 8.49 14.78
N SER A 14 15.83 8.60 16.02
CA SER A 14 15.10 8.13 17.21
C SER A 14 13.76 8.87 17.41
N SER A 15 13.68 10.15 17.06
CA SER A 15 12.48 10.98 17.22
C SER A 15 11.64 11.12 15.93
N ALA A 16 12.02 10.45 14.83
CA ALA A 16 11.33 10.60 13.53
C ALA A 16 9.83 10.27 13.59
N TYR A 17 9.41 9.39 14.51
CA TYR A 17 8.01 9.01 14.71
C TYR A 17 7.12 10.18 15.14
N TRP A 18 7.67 11.26 15.74
CA TRP A 18 6.88 12.43 16.14
C TRP A 18 6.16 13.05 14.95
N ARG A 19 6.87 13.24 13.83
CA ARG A 19 6.28 13.78 12.59
C ARG A 19 5.17 12.87 12.07
N GLY A 20 5.40 11.56 12.07
CA GLY A 20 4.40 10.56 11.66
C GLY A 20 3.15 10.61 12.55
N CYS A 21 3.33 10.59 13.88
CA CYS A 21 2.23 10.66 14.83
C CYS A 21 1.42 11.97 14.70
N THR A 22 2.08 13.12 14.48
CA THR A 22 1.42 14.42 14.27
C THR A 22 0.53 14.39 13.05
N LEU A 23 1.05 13.93 11.88
CA LEU A 23 0.27 13.82 10.65
C LEU A 23 -0.90 12.83 10.80
N GLN A 24 -0.65 11.64 11.33
CA GLN A 24 -1.66 10.59 11.51
C GLN A 24 -2.79 11.04 12.45
N THR A 25 -2.45 11.71 13.55
CA THR A 25 -3.43 12.30 14.48
C THR A 25 -4.30 13.34 13.77
N SER A 26 -3.70 14.19 12.97
CA SER A 26 -4.40 15.28 12.28
C SER A 26 -5.36 14.75 11.20
N VAL A 27 -4.97 13.72 10.48
CA VAL A 27 -5.86 13.00 9.54
C VAL A 27 -7.00 12.32 10.30
N ARG A 28 -6.71 11.65 11.41
CA ARG A 28 -7.73 10.98 12.25
C ARG A 28 -8.74 11.95 12.83
N LEU A 29 -8.31 13.14 13.26
CA LEU A 29 -9.17 14.22 13.75
C LEU A 29 -9.84 15.03 12.63
N LYS A 30 -9.55 14.70 11.36
CA LYS A 30 -10.10 15.33 10.16
C LYS A 30 -9.82 16.84 10.06
N ILE A 31 -8.69 17.29 10.59
CA ILE A 31 -8.33 18.71 10.63
C ILE A 31 -8.35 19.32 9.23
N PHE A 32 -7.71 18.67 8.26
CA PHE A 32 -7.65 19.14 6.88
C PHE A 32 -9.04 19.22 6.21
N SER A 33 -9.93 18.27 6.50
CA SER A 33 -11.31 18.30 5.98
C SER A 33 -12.15 19.40 6.61
N LYS A 34 -11.88 19.76 7.87
CA LYS A 34 -12.55 20.90 8.53
C LYS A 34 -12.10 22.24 7.93
N LEU A 35 -10.85 22.34 7.51
CA LEU A 35 -10.27 23.52 6.87
C LEU A 35 -10.55 23.61 5.35
N GLN A 36 -11.33 22.70 4.77
CA GLN A 36 -11.50 22.61 3.32
C GLN A 36 -12.17 23.83 2.68
N TYR A 37 -12.94 24.59 3.46
CA TYR A 37 -13.73 25.75 2.95
C TYR A 37 -13.07 27.08 3.28
N GLY A 38 -11.99 27.10 4.01
CA GLY A 38 -11.28 28.33 4.36
C GLY A 38 -10.58 28.28 5.72
N PRO A 39 -9.94 29.37 6.10
CA PRO A 39 -9.21 29.46 7.35
C PRO A 39 -10.17 29.44 8.56
N LEU A 40 -9.73 28.76 9.61
CA LEU A 40 -10.37 28.76 10.94
C LEU A 40 -9.32 29.07 12.01
N SER A 41 -9.76 29.72 13.11
CA SER A 41 -8.92 29.86 14.30
C SER A 41 -8.78 28.52 15.05
N GLY A 42 -7.74 28.38 15.86
CA GLY A 42 -7.58 27.21 16.71
C GLY A 42 -8.72 27.02 17.71
N GLN A 43 -9.36 28.11 18.13
CA GLN A 43 -10.53 28.07 19.02
C GLN A 43 -11.77 27.48 18.29
N GLU A 44 -12.05 27.93 17.07
CA GLU A 44 -13.14 27.38 16.25
C GLU A 44 -12.93 25.89 15.97
N LEU A 45 -11.72 25.50 15.56
CA LEU A 45 -11.39 24.09 15.31
C LEU A 45 -11.55 23.23 16.57
N SER A 46 -11.11 23.74 17.75
CA SER A 46 -11.26 23.01 19.01
C SER A 46 -12.73 22.80 19.39
N GLN A 47 -13.58 23.81 19.16
CA GLN A 47 -15.03 23.71 19.37
C GLN A 47 -15.66 22.66 18.45
N GLU A 48 -15.32 22.68 17.14
CA GLU A 48 -15.83 21.70 16.18
C GLU A 48 -15.39 20.27 16.48
N MET A 49 -14.20 20.09 17.07
CA MET A 49 -13.66 18.78 17.43
C MET A 49 -14.08 18.33 18.84
N GLY A 50 -14.61 19.21 19.67
CA GLY A 50 -14.86 18.94 21.08
C GLY A 50 -13.56 18.65 21.85
N SER A 51 -12.46 19.36 21.53
CA SER A 51 -11.12 19.13 22.06
C SER A 51 -10.64 20.27 22.94
N ASP A 52 -9.58 20.03 23.71
CA ASP A 52 -8.91 21.07 24.47
C ASP A 52 -8.28 22.13 23.57
N VAL A 53 -8.51 23.41 23.84
CA VAL A 53 -8.04 24.52 23.01
C VAL A 53 -6.52 24.58 22.97
N THR A 54 -5.86 24.45 24.13
CA THR A 54 -4.40 24.56 24.22
C THR A 54 -3.72 23.40 23.46
N ALA A 55 -4.19 22.18 23.65
CA ALA A 55 -3.68 21.01 22.94
C ALA A 55 -3.90 21.12 21.41
N THR A 56 -5.06 21.67 21.00
CA THR A 56 -5.37 21.90 19.58
C THR A 56 -4.40 22.92 18.99
N LEU A 57 -4.16 24.04 19.66
CA LEU A 57 -3.21 25.06 19.20
C LEU A 57 -1.79 24.48 19.04
N LEU A 58 -1.32 23.69 20.00
CA LEU A 58 0.00 23.03 19.89
C LEU A 58 0.09 22.11 18.67
N LEU A 59 -0.99 21.36 18.38
CA LEU A 59 -1.05 20.50 17.21
C LEU A 59 -1.04 21.31 15.90
N LEU A 60 -1.83 22.37 15.82
CA LEU A 60 -1.92 23.24 14.63
C LEU A 60 -0.60 23.98 14.37
N ASP A 61 0.06 24.45 15.43
CA ASP A 61 1.37 25.08 15.32
C ASP A 61 2.44 24.09 14.83
N ALA A 62 2.40 22.85 15.32
CA ALA A 62 3.28 21.80 14.81
C ALA A 62 3.02 21.50 13.32
N LEU A 63 1.75 21.46 12.88
CA LEU A 63 1.40 21.27 11.47
C LEU A 63 1.86 22.46 10.61
N ALA A 64 1.76 23.69 11.11
CA ALA A 64 2.27 24.86 10.42
C ALA A 64 3.81 24.83 10.31
N ALA A 65 4.51 24.44 11.39
CA ALA A 65 5.96 24.26 11.37
C ALA A 65 6.42 23.10 10.45
N MET A 66 5.54 22.13 10.17
CA MET A 66 5.74 21.06 9.20
C MET A 66 5.34 21.47 7.76
N GLU A 67 4.91 22.72 7.55
CA GLU A 67 4.43 23.25 6.25
C GLU A 67 3.17 22.53 5.71
N LEU A 68 2.45 21.82 6.57
CA LEU A 68 1.19 21.17 6.22
C LEU A 68 -0.01 22.12 6.33
N LEU A 69 0.10 23.16 7.17
CA LEU A 69 -0.86 24.25 7.26
C LEU A 69 -0.16 25.58 7.02
N LEU A 70 -0.91 26.53 6.49
CA LEU A 70 -0.52 27.93 6.45
C LEU A 70 -1.12 28.63 7.68
N LYS A 71 -0.33 29.42 8.40
CA LYS A 71 -0.77 30.20 9.57
C LYS A 71 -0.69 31.68 9.28
N ASP A 72 -1.79 32.39 9.50
CA ASP A 72 -1.86 33.86 9.44
C ASP A 72 -2.53 34.38 10.71
N GLY A 73 -1.75 35.04 11.57
CA GLY A 73 -2.18 35.44 12.90
C GLY A 73 -2.64 34.22 13.73
N GLU A 74 -3.91 34.20 14.12
CA GLU A 74 -4.53 33.12 14.89
C GLU A 74 -5.27 32.10 13.99
N SER A 75 -5.27 32.31 12.67
CA SER A 75 -6.00 31.47 11.72
C SER A 75 -5.07 30.47 11.03
N TYR A 76 -5.62 29.28 10.73
CA TYR A 76 -4.94 28.21 10.03
C TYR A 76 -5.75 27.82 8.80
N GLN A 77 -5.08 27.49 7.71
CA GLN A 77 -5.70 26.97 6.50
C GLN A 77 -4.82 25.87 5.87
N ASN A 78 -5.44 25.06 5.03
CA ASN A 78 -4.69 24.05 4.27
C ASN A 78 -3.66 24.70 3.33
N SER A 79 -2.50 24.07 3.18
CA SER A 79 -1.65 24.32 2.00
C SER A 79 -2.32 23.75 0.74
N PRO A 80 -1.92 24.16 -0.47
CA PRO A 80 -2.44 23.57 -1.70
C PRO A 80 -2.32 22.03 -1.74
N GLU A 81 -1.20 21.50 -1.24
CA GLU A 81 -0.92 20.07 -1.19
C GLU A 81 -1.83 19.35 -0.19
N THR A 82 -2.01 19.90 1.01
CA THR A 82 -2.89 19.29 2.01
C THR A 82 -4.36 19.40 1.61
N GLN A 83 -4.77 20.48 0.95
CA GLN A 83 -6.10 20.58 0.35
C GLN A 83 -6.34 19.47 -0.67
N LYS A 84 -5.33 19.15 -1.47
CA LYS A 84 -5.38 18.13 -2.52
C LYS A 84 -5.36 16.71 -1.95
N PHE A 85 -4.43 16.43 -1.02
CA PHE A 85 -4.13 15.06 -0.61
C PHE A 85 -4.71 14.65 0.74
N LEU A 86 -5.13 15.60 1.61
CA LEU A 86 -5.54 15.30 2.98
C LEU A 86 -7.00 15.67 3.30
N VAL A 87 -7.73 16.24 2.35
CA VAL A 87 -9.18 16.48 2.47
C VAL A 87 -9.93 15.25 1.99
N GLU A 88 -10.83 14.71 2.83
CA GLU A 88 -11.55 13.44 2.56
C GLU A 88 -12.38 13.45 1.26
N SER A 89 -12.91 14.62 0.87
CA SER A 89 -13.70 14.76 -0.36
C SER A 89 -12.84 14.83 -1.64
N SER A 90 -11.52 14.95 -1.52
CA SER A 90 -10.61 15.01 -2.66
C SER A 90 -10.53 13.64 -3.38
N PRO A 91 -10.55 13.62 -4.71
CA PRO A 91 -10.33 12.39 -5.48
C PRO A 91 -8.92 11.79 -5.29
N GLU A 92 -7.94 12.62 -4.83
CA GLU A 92 -6.56 12.22 -4.57
C GLU A 92 -6.27 12.03 -3.07
N TYR A 93 -7.31 11.84 -2.25
CA TYR A 93 -7.19 11.67 -0.81
C TYR A 93 -6.28 10.51 -0.40
N MET A 94 -5.23 10.81 0.37
CA MET A 94 -4.23 9.86 0.87
C MET A 94 -4.45 9.45 2.33
N GLY A 95 -5.49 9.92 2.98
CA GLY A 95 -5.71 9.70 4.40
C GLY A 95 -5.90 8.23 4.78
N HIS A 96 -6.39 7.39 3.87
CA HIS A 96 -6.57 5.96 4.15
C HIS A 96 -5.23 5.25 4.45
N ILE A 97 -4.18 5.50 3.66
CA ILE A 97 -2.87 4.90 3.94
C ILE A 97 -2.24 5.49 5.21
N ILE A 98 -2.44 6.77 5.47
CA ILE A 98 -1.95 7.42 6.70
C ILE A 98 -2.64 6.83 7.93
N LEU A 99 -3.95 6.56 7.88
CA LEU A 99 -4.68 5.87 8.93
C LEU A 99 -4.25 4.42 9.09
N HIS A 100 -3.96 3.73 7.98
CA HIS A 100 -3.36 2.40 8.06
C HIS A 100 -2.02 2.43 8.82
N HIS A 101 -1.14 3.38 8.51
CA HIS A 101 0.11 3.55 9.27
C HIS A 101 -0.13 3.84 10.75
N HIS A 102 -1.18 4.63 11.10
CA HIS A 102 -1.56 4.85 12.49
C HIS A 102 -1.92 3.54 13.20
N HIS A 103 -2.64 2.64 12.53
CA HIS A 103 -3.00 1.34 13.08
C HIS A 103 -1.79 0.40 13.30
N LEU A 104 -0.63 0.68 12.69
CA LEU A 104 0.59 -0.11 12.87
C LEU A 104 1.45 0.34 14.07
N LEU A 105 1.23 1.56 14.61
CA LEU A 105 2.11 2.15 15.64
C LEU A 105 2.26 1.28 16.89
N ASP A 106 1.16 0.73 17.41
CA ASP A 106 1.19 -0.14 18.60
C ASP A 106 2.06 -1.39 18.37
N GLY A 107 2.12 -1.85 17.12
CA GLY A 107 3.00 -2.93 16.71
C GLY A 107 4.46 -2.55 16.76
N TRP A 108 4.79 -1.46 16.10
CA TRP A 108 6.15 -0.95 16.04
C TRP A 108 6.72 -0.59 17.42
N ALA A 109 5.88 -0.12 18.35
CA ALA A 109 6.27 0.17 19.72
C ALA A 109 6.69 -1.08 20.53
N GLN A 110 6.41 -2.28 20.02
CA GLN A 110 6.71 -3.56 20.67
C GLN A 110 7.68 -4.44 19.84
N LEU A 111 8.41 -3.83 18.90
CA LEU A 111 9.33 -4.55 18.02
C LEU A 111 10.36 -5.38 18.79
N ASP A 112 10.86 -4.86 19.92
CA ASP A 112 11.81 -5.55 20.80
C ASP A 112 11.29 -6.91 21.28
N LYS A 113 10.01 -7.02 21.64
CA LYS A 113 9.37 -8.28 22.05
C LYS A 113 9.33 -9.28 20.90
N VAL A 114 8.92 -8.81 19.71
CA VAL A 114 8.83 -9.66 18.52
C VAL A 114 10.21 -10.18 18.11
N ILE A 115 11.26 -9.35 18.21
CA ILE A 115 12.63 -9.79 17.96
C ILE A 115 13.06 -10.88 18.95
N GLN A 116 12.61 -10.82 20.19
CA GLN A 116 12.94 -11.83 21.21
C GLN A 116 12.19 -13.15 21.05
N THR A 117 10.92 -13.10 20.60
CA THR A 117 10.04 -14.30 20.55
C THR A 117 9.90 -14.89 19.16
N GLY A 118 10.04 -14.07 18.13
CA GLY A 118 9.71 -14.44 16.74
C GLY A 118 8.19 -14.45 16.44
N ASP A 119 7.34 -14.23 17.45
CA ASP A 119 5.89 -14.29 17.31
C ASP A 119 5.32 -12.90 17.00
N PRO A 120 4.34 -12.78 16.08
CA PRO A 120 3.61 -11.54 15.86
C PRO A 120 2.86 -11.13 17.12
N ILE A 121 2.66 -9.84 17.31
CA ILE A 121 1.95 -9.32 18.47
C ILE A 121 0.47 -9.07 18.16
N GLN A 122 -0.36 -9.20 19.19
CA GLN A 122 -1.73 -8.70 19.16
C GLN A 122 -1.70 -7.18 19.29
N ARG A 123 -2.15 -6.49 18.25
CA ARG A 123 -2.28 -5.03 18.23
C ARG A 123 -3.64 -4.62 18.82
N ARG A 124 -3.70 -3.38 19.32
CA ARG A 124 -4.98 -2.74 19.63
C ARG A 124 -5.83 -2.66 18.36
N SER A 125 -7.06 -3.18 18.42
CA SER A 125 -8.01 -3.06 17.31
C SER A 125 -8.77 -1.73 17.38
N PHE A 126 -8.88 -1.07 16.22
CA PHE A 126 -9.72 0.12 16.02
C PHE A 126 -11.08 -0.23 15.41
N GLY A 127 -11.40 -1.53 15.34
CA GLY A 127 -12.59 -2.10 14.72
C GLY A 127 -12.30 -2.66 13.32
N GLN A 128 -12.73 -3.91 13.11
CA GLN A 128 -12.41 -4.65 11.88
C GLN A 128 -12.84 -3.94 10.59
N ALA A 129 -13.98 -3.25 10.58
CA ALA A 129 -14.46 -2.53 9.40
C ALA A 129 -13.57 -1.32 9.08
N VAL A 130 -13.21 -0.52 10.09
CA VAL A 130 -12.36 0.68 9.94
C VAL A 130 -10.95 0.29 9.49
N GLU A 131 -10.37 -0.75 10.12
CA GLU A 131 -9.04 -1.23 9.75
C GLU A 131 -9.02 -1.80 8.34
N ARG A 132 -10.05 -2.56 7.95
CA ARG A 132 -10.20 -3.10 6.59
C ARG A 132 -10.32 -2.01 5.56
N GLU A 133 -11.17 -1.01 5.78
CA GLU A 133 -11.33 0.11 4.87
C GLU A 133 -10.02 0.89 4.72
N SER A 134 -9.37 1.24 5.84
CA SER A 134 -8.08 1.94 5.83
C SER A 134 -7.01 1.13 5.10
N PHE A 135 -6.97 -0.19 5.28
CA PHE A 135 -6.04 -1.06 4.58
C PHE A 135 -6.33 -1.11 3.07
N ILE A 136 -7.55 -1.51 2.67
CA ILE A 136 -7.90 -1.71 1.25
C ILE A 136 -7.80 -0.40 0.48
N MET A 137 -8.34 0.70 1.01
CA MET A 137 -8.27 2.00 0.37
C MET A 137 -6.87 2.62 0.48
N GLY A 138 -6.10 2.28 1.50
CA GLY A 138 -4.68 2.60 1.59
C GLY A 138 -3.87 1.93 0.47
N MET A 139 -4.12 0.66 0.19
CA MET A 139 -3.51 -0.03 -0.95
C MET A 139 -3.93 0.61 -2.28
N PHE A 140 -5.19 1.06 -2.40
CA PHE A 140 -5.64 1.86 -3.55
C PHE A 140 -4.82 3.15 -3.67
N ASN A 141 -4.62 3.90 -2.58
CA ASN A 141 -3.82 5.12 -2.59
C ASN A 141 -2.40 4.88 -3.10
N LEU A 142 -1.71 3.85 -2.57
CA LEU A 142 -0.35 3.49 -3.01
C LEU A 142 -0.32 3.07 -4.48
N ALA A 143 -1.23 2.19 -4.88
CA ALA A 143 -1.29 1.69 -6.25
C ALA A 143 -1.55 2.81 -7.26
N MET A 144 -2.42 3.78 -6.95
CA MET A 144 -2.73 4.91 -7.84
C MET A 144 -1.51 5.80 -8.14
N GLN A 145 -0.51 5.84 -7.26
CA GLN A 145 0.73 6.60 -7.50
C GLN A 145 1.60 5.99 -8.61
N VAL A 146 1.50 4.69 -8.84
CA VAL A 146 2.41 3.94 -9.71
C VAL A 146 1.71 3.15 -10.83
N ALA A 147 0.45 2.77 -10.67
CA ALA A 147 -0.26 1.92 -11.63
C ALA A 147 -0.37 2.50 -13.05
N PRO A 148 -0.61 3.83 -13.24
CA PRO A 148 -0.58 4.42 -14.57
C PRO A 148 0.77 4.22 -15.27
N ASP A 149 1.86 4.52 -14.56
CA ASP A 149 3.22 4.42 -15.10
C ASP A 149 3.64 2.97 -15.35
N ILE A 150 3.20 2.03 -14.51
CA ILE A 150 3.42 0.59 -14.75
C ILE A 150 2.67 0.14 -16.00
N ALA A 151 1.41 0.54 -16.16
CA ALA A 151 0.61 0.15 -17.32
C ALA A 151 1.19 0.69 -18.64
N ASP A 152 1.81 1.88 -18.59
CA ASP A 152 2.49 2.48 -19.75
C ASP A 152 3.83 1.77 -20.09
N GLN A 153 4.52 1.20 -19.09
CA GLN A 153 5.84 0.57 -19.26
C GLN A 153 5.78 -0.94 -19.53
N VAL A 154 4.64 -1.58 -19.25
CA VAL A 154 4.46 -3.03 -19.45
C VAL A 154 3.71 -3.29 -20.75
N ASP A 155 4.40 -3.89 -21.73
CA ASP A 155 3.78 -4.29 -23.00
C ASP A 155 2.92 -5.56 -22.83
N LEU A 156 1.61 -5.38 -22.91
CA LEU A 156 0.61 -6.45 -22.92
C LEU A 156 -0.06 -6.60 -24.31
N SER A 157 0.56 -6.14 -25.38
CA SER A 157 0.04 -6.26 -26.73
C SER A 157 -0.29 -7.71 -27.08
N GLY A 158 -1.48 -7.94 -27.62
CA GLY A 158 -1.96 -9.26 -27.99
C GLY A 158 -2.39 -10.15 -26.81
N LYS A 159 -2.31 -9.68 -25.57
CA LYS A 159 -2.85 -10.37 -24.40
C LYS A 159 -4.33 -10.07 -24.24
N THR A 160 -5.10 -11.06 -23.81
CA THR A 160 -6.56 -10.97 -23.71
C THR A 160 -7.11 -11.30 -22.32
N ARG A 161 -6.36 -12.06 -21.51
CA ARG A 161 -6.84 -12.50 -20.19
C ARG A 161 -5.79 -12.31 -19.10
N LEU A 162 -6.09 -11.42 -18.17
CA LEU A 162 -5.27 -11.10 -17.00
C LEU A 162 -5.86 -11.74 -15.73
N LEU A 163 -5.02 -12.41 -14.95
CA LEU A 163 -5.28 -12.75 -13.55
C LEU A 163 -4.59 -11.69 -12.66
N ASP A 164 -5.36 -10.96 -11.88
CA ASP A 164 -4.86 -10.04 -10.86
C ASP A 164 -4.97 -10.71 -9.49
N LEU A 165 -3.90 -11.37 -9.07
CA LEU A 165 -3.88 -12.21 -7.87
C LEU A 165 -3.66 -11.35 -6.63
N GLY A 166 -4.64 -11.34 -5.72
CA GLY A 166 -4.65 -10.43 -4.58
C GLY A 166 -4.85 -8.97 -5.03
N GLY A 167 -5.61 -8.76 -6.10
CA GLY A 167 -5.73 -7.46 -6.78
C GLY A 167 -6.42 -6.36 -5.98
N GLY A 168 -6.90 -6.64 -4.77
CA GLY A 168 -7.50 -5.64 -3.89
C GLY A 168 -8.64 -4.87 -4.56
N PRO A 169 -8.59 -3.53 -4.57
CA PRO A 169 -9.61 -2.70 -5.23
C PRO A 169 -9.52 -2.70 -6.77
N GLY A 170 -8.63 -3.49 -7.38
CA GLY A 170 -8.51 -3.66 -8.83
C GLY A 170 -7.78 -2.53 -9.55
N THR A 171 -6.98 -1.74 -8.87
CA THR A 171 -6.32 -0.56 -9.44
C THR A 171 -5.46 -0.92 -10.65
N TYR A 172 -4.62 -1.94 -10.55
CA TYR A 172 -3.76 -2.37 -11.66
C TYR A 172 -4.57 -2.94 -12.81
N SER A 173 -5.56 -3.82 -12.55
CA SER A 173 -6.49 -4.33 -13.55
C SER A 173 -7.16 -3.21 -14.33
N ILE A 174 -7.60 -2.14 -13.66
CA ILE A 174 -8.21 -0.96 -14.29
C ILE A 174 -7.24 -0.28 -15.24
N HIS A 175 -6.00 -0.02 -14.82
CA HIS A 175 -5.01 0.66 -15.66
C HIS A 175 -4.53 -0.22 -16.82
N PHE A 176 -4.27 -1.50 -16.59
CA PHE A 176 -3.93 -2.44 -17.67
C PHE A 176 -5.05 -2.56 -18.70
N CYS A 177 -6.32 -2.68 -18.27
CA CYS A 177 -7.45 -2.75 -19.19
C CYS A 177 -7.68 -1.43 -19.96
N LYS A 178 -7.42 -0.27 -19.35
CA LYS A 178 -7.47 1.02 -20.05
C LYS A 178 -6.39 1.11 -21.14
N ALA A 179 -5.17 0.69 -20.84
CA ALA A 179 -4.05 0.70 -21.79
C ALA A 179 -4.21 -0.35 -22.89
N ASN A 180 -4.94 -1.44 -22.65
CA ASN A 180 -5.10 -2.57 -23.57
C ASN A 180 -6.60 -2.83 -23.83
N PRO A 181 -7.20 -2.31 -24.93
CA PRO A 181 -8.63 -2.38 -25.17
C PRO A 181 -9.23 -3.81 -25.26
N LEU A 182 -8.43 -4.80 -25.66
CA LEU A 182 -8.86 -6.20 -25.79
C LEU A 182 -8.63 -7.04 -24.52
N LEU A 183 -7.99 -6.48 -23.50
CA LEU A 183 -7.65 -7.18 -22.27
C LEU A 183 -8.88 -7.23 -21.35
N GLU A 184 -9.24 -8.42 -20.90
CA GLU A 184 -10.15 -8.68 -19.80
C GLU A 184 -9.37 -9.11 -18.56
N ALA A 185 -9.84 -8.75 -17.37
CA ALA A 185 -9.17 -9.10 -16.13
C ALA A 185 -10.12 -9.80 -15.15
N VAL A 186 -9.55 -10.69 -14.35
CA VAL A 186 -10.20 -11.29 -13.18
C VAL A 186 -9.38 -10.92 -11.95
N ILE A 187 -9.98 -10.19 -11.04
CA ILE A 187 -9.41 -9.93 -9.71
C ILE A 187 -9.74 -11.14 -8.85
N PHE A 188 -8.71 -11.82 -8.33
CA PHE A 188 -8.87 -12.91 -7.36
C PHE A 188 -8.45 -12.42 -5.98
N ASP A 189 -9.40 -12.24 -5.09
CA ASP A 189 -9.17 -11.73 -3.73
C ASP A 189 -10.26 -12.22 -2.77
N ARG A 190 -10.10 -11.99 -1.48
CA ARG A 190 -11.06 -12.35 -0.45
C ARG A 190 -12.43 -11.71 -0.71
N ALA A 191 -13.53 -12.42 -0.41
CA ALA A 191 -14.89 -11.93 -0.58
C ALA A 191 -15.14 -10.56 0.11
N THR A 192 -14.44 -10.29 1.21
CA THR A 192 -14.53 -8.99 1.92
C THR A 192 -13.98 -7.81 1.13
N THR A 193 -13.17 -8.05 0.10
CA THR A 193 -12.59 -7.03 -0.79
C THR A 193 -13.51 -6.70 -1.97
N GLU A 194 -14.39 -7.63 -2.35
CA GLU A 194 -15.26 -7.52 -3.53
C GLU A 194 -16.05 -6.20 -3.63
N PRO A 195 -16.69 -5.68 -2.56
CA PRO A 195 -17.44 -4.42 -2.66
C PRO A 195 -16.58 -3.23 -3.08
N PHE A 196 -15.32 -3.19 -2.62
CA PHE A 196 -14.37 -2.13 -2.97
C PHE A 196 -13.91 -2.26 -4.42
N ALA A 197 -13.58 -3.48 -4.86
CA ALA A 197 -13.20 -3.75 -6.24
C ALA A 197 -14.31 -3.39 -7.22
N ARG A 198 -15.54 -3.86 -6.98
CA ARG A 198 -16.69 -3.55 -7.83
C ARG A 198 -16.96 -2.04 -7.92
N LYS A 199 -16.86 -1.31 -6.80
CA LYS A 199 -17.01 0.14 -6.77
C LYS A 199 -15.95 0.85 -7.60
N SER A 200 -14.69 0.45 -7.49
CA SER A 200 -13.57 1.04 -8.24
C SER A 200 -13.69 0.75 -9.73
N VAL A 201 -13.99 -0.49 -10.10
CA VAL A 201 -14.18 -0.94 -11.49
C VAL A 201 -15.37 -0.23 -12.15
N ALA A 202 -16.50 -0.11 -11.45
CA ALA A 202 -17.69 0.61 -11.96
C ALA A 202 -17.40 2.10 -12.19
N ARG A 203 -16.69 2.75 -11.26
CA ARG A 203 -16.26 4.15 -11.42
C ARG A 203 -15.35 4.34 -12.64
N ALA A 204 -14.56 3.32 -12.98
CA ALA A 204 -13.68 3.34 -14.15
C ALA A 204 -14.41 3.01 -15.46
N GLY A 205 -15.71 2.61 -15.43
CA GLY A 205 -16.49 2.21 -16.60
C GLY A 205 -16.05 0.87 -17.21
N LEU A 206 -15.50 -0.05 -16.39
CA LEU A 206 -14.90 -1.30 -16.86
C LEU A 206 -15.61 -2.56 -16.33
N SER A 207 -16.85 -2.45 -15.85
CA SER A 207 -17.59 -3.57 -15.26
C SER A 207 -17.81 -4.74 -16.22
N ASP A 208 -17.84 -4.51 -17.52
CA ASP A 208 -18.01 -5.54 -18.54
C ASP A 208 -16.69 -6.28 -18.88
N ARG A 209 -15.55 -5.74 -18.42
CA ARG A 209 -14.21 -6.25 -18.76
C ARG A 209 -13.42 -6.74 -17.55
N ILE A 210 -13.81 -6.36 -16.35
CA ILE A 210 -13.11 -6.73 -15.12
C ILE A 210 -14.07 -7.43 -14.17
N GLY A 211 -13.87 -8.74 -14.04
CA GLY A 211 -14.60 -9.60 -13.11
C GLY A 211 -13.93 -9.70 -11.75
N PHE A 212 -14.67 -10.24 -10.77
CA PHE A 212 -14.15 -10.56 -9.44
C PHE A 212 -14.43 -12.04 -9.12
N MET A 213 -13.42 -12.73 -8.62
CA MET A 213 -13.49 -14.10 -8.14
C MET A 213 -13.08 -14.11 -6.66
N ALA A 214 -14.03 -14.43 -5.80
CA ALA A 214 -13.78 -14.50 -4.36
C ALA A 214 -13.05 -15.80 -3.98
N GLY A 215 -11.98 -15.68 -3.19
CA GLY A 215 -11.24 -16.81 -2.65
C GLY A 215 -10.05 -16.38 -1.81
N ASP A 216 -9.47 -17.32 -1.08
CA ASP A 216 -8.19 -17.15 -0.40
C ASP A 216 -7.10 -17.84 -1.24
N PHE A 217 -6.22 -17.05 -1.86
CA PHE A 217 -5.17 -17.57 -2.74
C PHE A 217 -4.16 -18.49 -2.02
N THR A 218 -4.13 -18.47 -0.70
CA THR A 218 -3.27 -19.39 0.09
C THR A 218 -3.84 -20.80 0.11
N THR A 219 -5.16 -20.95 0.23
CA THR A 219 -5.86 -22.24 0.40
C THR A 219 -6.65 -22.66 -0.82
N ASP A 220 -7.35 -21.73 -1.49
CA ASP A 220 -8.29 -22.04 -2.54
C ASP A 220 -7.61 -22.24 -3.89
N PRO A 221 -8.20 -23.04 -4.79
CA PRO A 221 -7.71 -23.18 -6.16
C PRO A 221 -7.99 -21.89 -6.96
N ILE A 222 -7.04 -21.52 -7.81
CA ILE A 222 -7.27 -20.50 -8.83
C ILE A 222 -8.00 -21.15 -10.00
N THR A 223 -9.11 -20.57 -10.43
CA THR A 223 -9.94 -21.12 -11.53
C THR A 223 -10.10 -20.13 -12.66
N GLY A 224 -10.89 -20.47 -13.69
CA GLY A 224 -11.22 -19.56 -14.79
C GLY A 224 -10.11 -19.35 -15.83
N GLY A 225 -8.98 -20.07 -15.73
CA GLY A 225 -7.93 -20.05 -16.77
C GLY A 225 -8.36 -20.68 -18.08
N PRO A 226 -7.47 -20.76 -19.10
CA PRO A 226 -6.09 -20.33 -19.01
C PRO A 226 -5.91 -18.80 -19.20
N TYR A 227 -4.94 -18.22 -18.47
CA TYR A 227 -4.61 -16.80 -18.52
C TYR A 227 -3.38 -16.51 -19.38
N ASP A 228 -3.34 -15.34 -20.00
CA ASP A 228 -2.19 -14.83 -20.77
C ASP A 228 -1.18 -14.09 -19.91
N VAL A 229 -1.69 -13.46 -18.85
CA VAL A 229 -0.92 -12.62 -17.91
C VAL A 229 -1.36 -12.94 -16.50
N ALA A 230 -0.42 -13.06 -15.59
CA ALA A 230 -0.68 -12.99 -14.15
C ALA A 230 0.05 -11.78 -13.58
N TRP A 231 -0.64 -11.00 -12.76
CA TRP A 231 -0.12 -9.86 -12.02
C TRP A 231 -0.17 -10.15 -10.53
N LEU A 232 0.99 -10.13 -9.88
CA LEU A 232 1.16 -10.32 -8.43
C LEU A 232 1.82 -9.07 -7.86
N SER A 233 1.02 -8.18 -7.28
CA SER A 233 1.54 -6.95 -6.69
C SER A 233 1.42 -6.97 -5.18
N HIS A 234 2.54 -6.86 -4.48
CA HIS A 234 2.59 -6.82 -3.02
C HIS A 234 1.94 -8.05 -2.33
N ILE A 235 2.16 -9.22 -2.91
CA ILE A 235 1.57 -10.49 -2.45
C ILE A 235 2.59 -11.40 -1.80
N LEU A 236 3.79 -11.53 -2.40
CA LEU A 236 4.78 -12.48 -1.90
C LEU A 236 5.21 -12.16 -0.48
N HIS A 237 5.41 -10.89 -0.18
CA HIS A 237 5.88 -10.46 1.15
C HIS A 237 4.95 -10.82 2.31
N SER A 238 3.67 -11.11 2.05
CA SER A 238 2.71 -11.51 3.09
C SER A 238 2.71 -13.02 3.39
N ASN A 239 3.49 -13.80 2.64
CA ASN A 239 3.54 -15.26 2.73
C ASN A 239 4.91 -15.74 3.23
N THR A 240 4.94 -16.95 3.79
CA THR A 240 6.21 -17.65 4.06
C THR A 240 6.90 -18.01 2.76
N LEU A 241 8.19 -18.36 2.82
CA LEU A 241 8.94 -18.82 1.65
C LEU A 241 8.25 -20.02 0.95
N GLU A 242 7.85 -21.01 1.71
CA GLU A 242 7.10 -22.19 1.21
C GLU A 242 5.75 -21.76 0.61
N GLY A 243 5.02 -20.88 1.28
CA GLY A 243 3.77 -20.32 0.77
C GLY A 243 3.93 -19.60 -0.57
N CYS A 244 5.06 -18.90 -0.78
CA CYS A 244 5.36 -18.26 -2.06
C CYS A 244 5.61 -19.28 -3.18
N TYR A 245 6.36 -20.37 -2.91
CA TYR A 245 6.54 -21.44 -3.88
C TYR A 245 5.20 -22.05 -4.31
N ASN A 246 4.35 -22.42 -3.35
CA ASN A 246 3.03 -22.97 -3.59
C ASN A 246 2.13 -22.00 -4.38
N LEU A 247 2.17 -20.72 -4.05
CA LEU A 247 1.39 -19.69 -4.71
C LEU A 247 1.79 -19.51 -6.18
N ILE A 248 3.09 -19.44 -6.46
CA ILE A 248 3.60 -19.30 -7.82
C ILE A 248 3.28 -20.55 -8.66
N GLU A 249 3.44 -21.75 -8.10
CA GLU A 249 3.06 -23.00 -8.77
C GLU A 249 1.56 -23.03 -9.12
N LYS A 250 0.67 -22.70 -8.17
CA LYS A 250 -0.78 -22.56 -8.40
C LYS A 250 -1.07 -21.53 -9.51
N CYS A 251 -0.36 -20.40 -9.50
CA CYS A 251 -0.52 -19.37 -10.52
C CYS A 251 -0.11 -19.89 -11.91
N VAL A 252 1.06 -20.52 -12.02
CA VAL A 252 1.56 -21.09 -13.30
C VAL A 252 0.63 -22.16 -13.85
N SER A 253 0.02 -23.00 -12.99
CA SER A 253 -0.87 -24.10 -13.41
C SER A 253 -2.11 -23.63 -14.19
N VAL A 254 -2.51 -22.38 -14.05
CA VAL A 254 -3.66 -21.78 -14.74
C VAL A 254 -3.26 -20.86 -15.90
N MET A 255 -1.97 -20.83 -16.26
CA MET A 255 -1.44 -19.99 -17.32
C MET A 255 -1.33 -20.76 -18.65
N LYS A 256 -1.39 -20.04 -19.76
CA LYS A 256 -1.10 -20.59 -21.11
C LYS A 256 0.41 -20.76 -21.30
N LYS A 257 0.81 -21.65 -22.19
CA LYS A 257 2.19 -21.68 -22.69
C LYS A 257 2.53 -20.36 -23.39
N GLY A 258 3.67 -19.75 -23.03
CA GLY A 258 4.08 -18.44 -23.56
C GLY A 258 3.37 -17.24 -22.90
N SER A 259 2.71 -17.47 -21.78
CA SER A 259 2.16 -16.41 -20.92
C SER A 259 3.25 -15.67 -20.13
N ILE A 260 2.87 -14.59 -19.46
CA ILE A 260 3.78 -13.74 -18.70
C ILE A 260 3.30 -13.69 -17.25
N ILE A 261 4.21 -13.87 -16.30
CA ILE A 261 4.00 -13.54 -14.88
C ILE A 261 4.76 -12.27 -14.56
N LEU A 262 4.05 -11.30 -14.01
CA LEU A 262 4.57 -10.02 -13.56
C LEU A 262 4.50 -9.95 -12.03
N ILE A 263 5.63 -9.75 -11.39
CA ILE A 263 5.73 -9.59 -9.93
C ILE A 263 6.22 -8.18 -9.63
N HIS A 264 5.43 -7.46 -8.85
CA HIS A 264 5.74 -6.13 -8.34
C HIS A 264 5.74 -6.18 -6.82
N ASP A 265 6.90 -6.04 -6.19
CA ASP A 265 7.03 -6.13 -4.73
C ASP A 265 8.22 -5.30 -4.22
N PHE A 266 8.34 -5.15 -2.91
CA PHE A 266 9.48 -4.55 -2.24
C PHE A 266 10.65 -5.54 -2.22
N ILE A 267 11.52 -5.46 -3.24
CA ILE A 267 12.57 -6.45 -3.50
C ILE A 267 13.88 -6.04 -2.83
N LEU A 268 14.42 -6.93 -1.99
CA LEU A 268 15.76 -6.80 -1.43
C LEU A 268 16.84 -7.11 -2.47
N ASN A 269 18.05 -6.59 -2.25
CA ASN A 269 19.24 -7.14 -2.89
C ASN A 269 19.56 -8.54 -2.31
N ASP A 270 20.44 -9.30 -2.99
CA ASP A 270 20.71 -10.69 -2.59
C ASP A 270 21.51 -10.79 -1.28
N LYS A 271 22.18 -9.70 -0.85
CA LYS A 271 22.82 -9.62 0.47
C LYS A 271 21.84 -9.30 1.61
N LYS A 272 20.62 -8.87 1.27
CA LYS A 272 19.56 -8.46 2.21
C LYS A 272 19.89 -7.24 3.09
N ASP A 273 20.91 -6.47 2.71
CA ASP A 273 21.35 -5.26 3.39
C ASP A 273 20.84 -3.96 2.73
N GLY A 274 19.89 -4.07 1.81
CA GLY A 274 19.25 -2.95 1.13
C GLY A 274 18.32 -3.39 0.00
N PRO A 275 17.57 -2.47 -0.59
CA PRO A 275 17.37 -1.08 -0.13
C PRO A 275 16.77 -0.97 1.28
N GLU A 276 16.87 0.20 1.91
CA GLU A 276 16.43 0.41 3.30
C GLU A 276 14.94 0.12 3.48
N PHE A 277 14.08 0.63 2.60
CA PHE A 277 12.63 0.46 2.73
C PHE A 277 12.19 -1.02 2.72
N PRO A 278 12.58 -1.88 1.75
CA PRO A 278 12.28 -3.32 1.81
C PRO A 278 12.80 -4.02 3.06
N ALA A 279 13.96 -3.60 3.60
CA ALA A 279 14.51 -4.16 4.82
C ALA A 279 13.66 -3.81 6.05
N LEU A 280 13.26 -2.53 6.20
CA LEU A 280 12.34 -2.09 7.24
C LEU A 280 10.94 -2.70 7.08
N PHE A 281 10.48 -2.85 5.83
CA PHE A 281 9.19 -3.46 5.54
C PHE A 281 9.15 -4.95 5.93
N SER A 282 10.28 -5.65 5.91
CA SER A 282 10.38 -7.02 6.45
C SER A 282 10.07 -7.07 7.95
N LEU A 283 10.48 -6.05 8.72
CA LEU A 283 10.09 -5.95 10.13
C LEU A 283 8.58 -5.67 10.29
N ASN A 284 8.01 -4.85 9.40
CA ASN A 284 6.56 -4.62 9.40
C ASN A 284 5.78 -5.93 9.15
N MET A 285 6.27 -6.79 8.27
CA MET A 285 5.67 -8.11 8.03
C MET A 285 5.84 -9.04 9.23
N LEU A 286 7.02 -9.06 9.86
CA LEU A 286 7.27 -9.82 11.08
C LEU A 286 6.31 -9.44 12.23
N LEU A 287 6.01 -8.13 12.36
CA LEU A 287 5.03 -7.62 13.35
C LEU A 287 3.60 -8.08 13.07
N ALA A 288 3.24 -8.29 11.80
CA ALA A 288 1.87 -8.52 11.36
C ALA A 288 1.54 -9.99 11.05
N ASN A 289 2.53 -10.78 10.60
CA ASN A 289 2.33 -12.09 10.00
C ASN A 289 3.37 -13.10 10.47
N ASN A 290 2.98 -14.38 10.52
CA ASN A 290 3.91 -15.47 10.74
C ASN A 290 4.67 -15.77 9.43
N GLY A 291 5.94 -15.31 9.33
CA GLY A 291 6.88 -15.69 8.29
C GLY A 291 6.85 -14.87 7.00
N GLY A 292 6.01 -13.82 6.91
CA GLY A 292 6.06 -12.86 5.80
C GLY A 292 7.31 -11.96 5.89
N ARG A 293 7.87 -11.59 4.76
CA ARG A 293 9.02 -10.66 4.63
C ARG A 293 9.23 -10.21 3.19
N SER A 294 10.02 -9.20 2.96
CA SER A 294 10.53 -8.90 1.62
C SER A 294 11.51 -9.99 1.17
N TYR A 295 11.43 -10.35 -0.10
CA TYR A 295 12.28 -11.35 -0.74
C TYR A 295 13.32 -10.70 -1.64
N SER A 296 14.47 -11.36 -1.82
CA SER A 296 15.50 -10.88 -2.76
C SER A 296 15.14 -11.26 -4.20
N GLN A 297 15.82 -10.61 -5.15
CA GLN A 297 15.67 -10.96 -6.57
C GLN A 297 16.02 -12.43 -6.83
N GLN A 298 17.07 -12.95 -6.19
CA GLN A 298 17.46 -14.35 -6.32
C GLN A 298 16.38 -15.28 -5.79
N GLU A 299 15.83 -15.02 -4.59
CA GLU A 299 14.77 -15.85 -4.00
C GLU A 299 13.52 -15.89 -4.90
N ILE A 300 13.06 -14.73 -5.42
CA ILE A 300 11.92 -14.68 -6.36
C ILE A 300 12.25 -15.43 -7.65
N GLY A 301 13.47 -15.30 -8.15
CA GLY A 301 13.94 -16.04 -9.33
C GLY A 301 13.91 -17.55 -9.11
N ASP A 302 14.29 -18.03 -7.93
CA ASP A 302 14.29 -19.47 -7.60
C ASP A 302 12.85 -20.00 -7.49
N MET A 303 11.92 -19.25 -6.90
CA MET A 303 10.49 -19.57 -6.86
C MET A 303 9.92 -19.74 -8.29
N LEU A 304 10.21 -18.79 -9.18
CA LEU A 304 9.74 -18.83 -10.56
C LEU A 304 10.33 -20.00 -11.36
N ARG A 305 11.63 -20.27 -11.22
CA ARG A 305 12.29 -21.40 -11.90
C ARG A 305 11.74 -22.74 -11.44
N SER A 306 11.48 -22.91 -10.14
CA SER A 306 10.90 -24.16 -9.62
C SER A 306 9.51 -24.44 -10.19
N ALA A 307 8.75 -23.41 -10.55
CA ALA A 307 7.46 -23.53 -11.22
C ALA A 307 7.55 -23.66 -12.76
N GLY A 308 8.77 -23.76 -13.32
CA GLY A 308 8.98 -23.94 -14.76
C GLY A 308 9.01 -22.66 -15.59
N VAL A 309 9.21 -21.50 -14.96
CA VAL A 309 9.40 -20.23 -15.68
C VAL A 309 10.85 -20.14 -16.15
N GLU A 310 11.06 -20.16 -17.47
CA GLU A 310 12.40 -20.26 -18.06
C GLU A 310 13.11 -18.91 -18.21
N GLN A 311 12.35 -17.86 -18.54
CA GLN A 311 12.91 -16.53 -18.83
C GLN A 311 12.54 -15.54 -17.73
N LEU A 312 13.55 -15.01 -17.07
CA LEU A 312 13.39 -14.00 -16.00
C LEU A 312 14.03 -12.70 -16.46
N LYS A 313 13.26 -11.61 -16.35
CA LYS A 313 13.76 -10.27 -16.65
C LYS A 313 13.31 -9.31 -15.54
N ARG A 314 14.28 -8.62 -14.94
CA ARG A 314 13.98 -7.49 -14.07
C ARG A 314 13.77 -6.24 -14.92
N HIS A 315 12.63 -5.58 -14.75
CA HIS A 315 12.38 -4.26 -15.28
C HIS A 315 12.66 -3.24 -14.19
N PRO A 316 13.61 -2.31 -14.38
CA PRO A 316 13.77 -1.20 -13.48
C PRO A 316 12.55 -0.29 -13.66
N PHE A 317 11.62 -0.34 -12.72
CA PHE A 317 10.50 0.57 -12.69
C PHE A 317 10.97 1.92 -12.11
N ARG A 318 10.55 3.00 -12.74
CA ARG A 318 10.68 4.36 -12.23
C ARG A 318 9.34 5.06 -12.40
N ALA A 319 8.77 5.54 -11.31
CA ALA A 319 7.61 6.41 -11.37
C ALA A 319 8.03 7.78 -11.98
N LYS A 320 7.10 8.46 -12.62
CA LYS A 320 7.36 9.78 -13.25
C LYS A 320 7.73 10.86 -12.23
N ASN A 321 7.42 10.62 -10.96
CA ASN A 321 7.62 11.57 -9.87
C ASN A 321 8.79 11.18 -8.93
N ASP A 322 9.61 10.18 -9.30
CA ASP A 322 10.81 9.77 -8.55
C ASP A 322 12.05 10.61 -8.93
#